data_3092d0892c7d5ece437d481de627576a
#
_entry.id   3092d0892c7d5ece437d481de627576a
#
_cell.length_a   1.000
_cell.length_b   1.000
_cell.length_c   1.000
_cell.angle_alpha   90.00
_cell.angle_beta   90.00
_cell.angle_gamma   90.00
#
_symmetry.space_group_name_H-M   'P 1'
#
loop_
_entity.id
_entity.type
_entity.pdbx_description
1 polymer ?
#
loop_
_entity_poly.entity_id
_entity_poly.type
_entity_poly.pdbx_seq_one_letter_code
_entity_poly.pdbx_strand_id
1 'polypeptide(L)'
;MGEFDPSALFEKSKEKTISYFGNPESSCLVEQDDEPPHDLDPIAKETVLIISSALKSNIFNEIYVMRKLVIDGSNTSGFQRTMLVSSGGILEVNGKKIGVQSICLEEDAAKLLKDTGDTREYSLDRLGIPLIEIALDPVAGTPEEIKNIALTLGRMLRATKRVGRGLGSIRQDVNVSIQGGSAVIEVKGVQKLDQLEKVIEYEAKRQHGLKIIAEKLRTITTEKIIKDQDVKDVSEIFRNCKSKIVQKSLVEGSSMKAMRVKGFAGMFGWEPYPGIRLGKQLGELVRFYGLGGLFHSDELPNYGIEELEIGQVRKTLDVGSNDAFIILAGNDKKLDTVIEALIKRIEDAKNGIPAETRAATITGETVFLRPRPGSSRMYPETDIPPIIVNNIEIEEAKGKIPKSWEENLLALQKQYELNRQLSEQVFDSEYLDLFETICQDKRVSPNFVASTLCGTITNLERRGMDSSLLKHVDILQAFSLVAETKIAKESLEMIFESIMSSKSKTILDAIKSNALDTIEDIELNQILDELVKSNLGIIQEQGMRSMGPLMGLAMKTLRGKVDGQKLNQLLENKIRIKIEK
;
A
#
# COMPACT_ATOMS: atom_id res chain seq x y z
N MET A 1 18.34 9.23 -34.13
CA MET A 1 18.56 8.76 -32.76
C MET A 1 17.31 9.10 -31.97
N GLY A 2 16.70 8.13 -31.32
CA GLY A 2 15.49 8.35 -30.52
C GLY A 2 15.78 9.19 -29.27
N GLU A 3 14.74 9.81 -28.73
CA GLU A 3 14.82 10.47 -27.44
C GLU A 3 15.03 9.41 -26.34
N PHE A 4 15.94 9.69 -25.40
CA PHE A 4 16.10 8.84 -24.22
C PHE A 4 15.02 9.18 -23.19
N ASP A 5 14.40 8.15 -22.62
CA ASP A 5 13.45 8.33 -21.53
C ASP A 5 14.17 8.92 -20.30
N PRO A 6 13.67 10.05 -19.72
CA PRO A 6 14.32 10.68 -18.56
C PRO A 6 14.40 9.75 -17.34
N SER A 7 13.41 8.87 -17.14
CA SER A 7 13.41 7.91 -16.04
C SER A 7 14.44 6.80 -16.25
N ALA A 8 14.74 6.47 -17.53
CA ALA A 8 15.77 5.51 -17.90
C ALA A 8 17.17 5.99 -17.55
N LEU A 9 17.47 7.20 -17.97
CA LEU A 9 18.76 7.85 -17.65
C LEU A 9 18.96 7.94 -16.13
N PHE A 10 17.88 8.25 -15.43
CA PHE A 10 17.86 8.37 -13.99
C PHE A 10 18.12 7.02 -13.27
N GLU A 11 17.46 5.92 -13.66
CA GLU A 11 17.73 4.59 -13.07
C GLU A 11 19.15 4.11 -13.38
N LYS A 12 19.64 4.34 -14.61
CA LYS A 12 21.00 4.02 -15.00
C LYS A 12 22.04 4.73 -14.12
N SER A 13 21.79 5.97 -13.72
CA SER A 13 22.71 6.73 -12.85
C SER A 13 22.89 6.17 -11.46
N LYS A 14 22.03 5.23 -11.03
CA LYS A 14 22.13 4.58 -9.71
C LYS A 14 23.18 3.47 -9.66
N GLU A 15 23.61 2.94 -10.79
CA GLU A 15 24.65 1.89 -10.94
C GLU A 15 24.43 0.68 -9.99
N LYS A 16 23.17 0.27 -9.76
CA LYS A 16 22.84 -0.83 -8.85
C LYS A 16 23.08 -2.21 -9.46
N THR A 17 23.57 -3.13 -8.65
CA THR A 17 23.56 -4.55 -8.98
C THR A 17 22.19 -5.15 -8.68
N ILE A 18 21.62 -5.88 -9.64
CA ILE A 18 20.31 -6.53 -9.52
C ILE A 18 20.53 -8.03 -9.28
N SER A 19 19.85 -8.57 -8.25
CA SER A 19 19.85 -9.99 -7.94
C SER A 19 18.42 -10.54 -7.97
N TYR A 20 18.23 -11.71 -8.61
CA TYR A 20 16.95 -12.37 -8.73
C TYR A 20 16.94 -13.69 -7.97
N PHE A 21 15.81 -13.96 -7.30
CA PHE A 21 15.55 -15.22 -6.59
C PHE A 21 14.35 -15.89 -7.24
N GLY A 22 14.57 -17.03 -7.88
CA GLY A 22 13.54 -17.88 -8.46
C GLY A 22 13.21 -19.05 -7.54
N ASN A 23 11.92 -19.40 -7.45
CA ASN A 23 11.46 -20.62 -6.81
C ASN A 23 11.03 -21.60 -7.91
N PRO A 24 11.60 -22.82 -7.99
CA PRO A 24 11.26 -23.81 -9.02
C PRO A 24 9.77 -24.18 -9.07
N GLU A 25 9.02 -23.95 -7.99
CA GLU A 25 7.57 -24.23 -7.94
C GLU A 25 6.73 -23.11 -8.55
N SER A 26 7.29 -21.90 -8.73
CA SER A 26 6.54 -20.70 -9.17
C SER A 26 7.23 -19.89 -10.27
N SER A 27 8.40 -20.33 -10.74
CA SER A 27 9.12 -19.68 -11.84
C SER A 27 9.78 -20.71 -12.76
N CYS A 28 9.82 -20.42 -14.06
CA CYS A 28 10.46 -21.23 -15.08
C CYS A 28 11.53 -20.41 -15.84
N LEU A 29 12.02 -20.94 -16.96
CA LEU A 29 13.05 -20.28 -17.77
C LEU A 29 12.55 -18.99 -18.44
N VAL A 30 11.24 -18.82 -18.63
CA VAL A 30 10.65 -17.59 -19.16
C VAL A 30 10.86 -16.41 -18.19
N GLU A 31 10.64 -16.62 -16.88
CA GLU A 31 10.88 -15.58 -15.87
C GLU A 31 12.38 -15.29 -15.68
N GLN A 32 13.26 -16.18 -16.15
CA GLN A 32 14.71 -15.99 -16.15
C GLN A 32 15.21 -15.31 -17.44
N ASP A 33 14.33 -15.09 -18.43
CA ASP A 33 14.65 -14.59 -19.77
C ASP A 33 15.52 -15.55 -20.59
N ASP A 34 15.42 -16.85 -20.31
CA ASP A 34 16.18 -17.92 -21.00
C ASP A 34 15.34 -18.68 -22.04
N GLU A 35 14.00 -18.44 -22.09
CA GLU A 35 13.06 -18.99 -23.07
C GLU A 35 12.10 -17.91 -23.59
N PRO A 36 11.55 -18.09 -24.82
CA PRO A 36 10.48 -17.25 -25.35
C PRO A 36 9.23 -17.28 -24.46
N PRO A 37 8.40 -16.21 -24.48
CA PRO A 37 7.19 -16.15 -23.67
C PRO A 37 6.18 -17.22 -24.08
N HIS A 38 5.38 -17.67 -23.11
CA HIS A 38 4.21 -18.49 -23.37
C HIS A 38 3.10 -17.67 -24.07
N ASP A 39 2.17 -18.36 -24.71
CA ASP A 39 0.94 -17.76 -25.18
C ASP A 39 0.15 -17.13 -24.02
N LEU A 40 -0.69 -16.14 -24.36
CA LEU A 40 -1.54 -15.48 -23.37
C LEU A 40 -2.45 -16.50 -22.67
N ASP A 41 -2.43 -16.48 -21.33
CA ASP A 41 -3.31 -17.30 -20.48
C ASP A 41 -4.80 -17.09 -20.85
N PRO A 42 -5.53 -18.15 -21.23
CA PRO A 42 -6.94 -18.05 -21.62
C PRO A 42 -7.85 -17.51 -20.51
N ILE A 43 -7.52 -17.80 -19.23
CA ILE A 43 -8.28 -17.31 -18.06
C ILE A 43 -8.05 -15.81 -17.87
N ALA A 44 -6.84 -15.34 -18.09
CA ALA A 44 -6.53 -13.91 -18.04
C ALA A 44 -7.26 -13.15 -19.16
N LYS A 45 -7.24 -13.71 -20.39
CA LYS A 45 -8.00 -13.18 -21.54
C LYS A 45 -9.49 -13.09 -21.21
N GLU A 46 -10.09 -14.19 -20.77
CA GLU A 46 -11.52 -14.22 -20.41
C GLU A 46 -11.85 -13.21 -19.30
N THR A 47 -11.00 -13.12 -18.30
CA THR A 47 -11.20 -12.21 -17.15
C THR A 47 -11.23 -10.75 -17.59
N VAL A 48 -10.28 -10.32 -18.43
CA VAL A 48 -10.26 -8.93 -18.91
C VAL A 48 -11.44 -8.63 -19.83
N LEU A 49 -11.92 -9.61 -20.63
CA LEU A 49 -13.13 -9.46 -21.46
C LEU A 49 -14.40 -9.29 -20.61
N ILE A 50 -14.52 -10.04 -19.50
CA ILE A 50 -15.64 -9.90 -18.56
C ILE A 50 -15.61 -8.50 -17.91
N ILE A 51 -14.45 -8.03 -17.45
CA ILE A 51 -14.28 -6.72 -16.82
C ILE A 51 -14.57 -5.61 -17.84
N SER A 52 -14.06 -5.71 -19.06
CA SER A 52 -14.32 -4.76 -20.13
C SER A 52 -15.82 -4.68 -20.47
N SER A 53 -16.49 -5.84 -20.50
CA SER A 53 -17.94 -5.91 -20.74
C SER A 53 -18.74 -5.32 -19.58
N ALA A 54 -18.35 -5.57 -18.33
CA ALA A 54 -18.98 -5.02 -17.14
C ALA A 54 -18.88 -3.48 -17.09
N LEU A 55 -17.77 -2.92 -17.57
CA LEU A 55 -17.53 -1.48 -17.70
C LEU A 55 -18.09 -0.89 -18.99
N LYS A 56 -18.77 -1.68 -19.84
CA LYS A 56 -19.34 -1.27 -21.11
C LYS A 56 -18.29 -0.66 -22.07
N SER A 57 -17.06 -1.15 -22.01
CA SER A 57 -15.94 -0.68 -22.84
C SER A 57 -16.00 -1.29 -24.25
N ASN A 58 -15.44 -0.58 -25.22
CA ASN A 58 -15.32 -1.07 -26.60
C ASN A 58 -14.12 -2.00 -26.69
N ILE A 59 -14.36 -3.31 -26.79
CA ILE A 59 -13.34 -4.35 -26.89
C ILE A 59 -12.81 -4.39 -28.32
N PHE A 60 -11.48 -4.45 -28.47
CA PHE A 60 -10.82 -4.58 -29.77
C PHE A 60 -10.85 -6.04 -30.24
N ASN A 61 -11.15 -6.24 -31.53
CA ASN A 61 -11.17 -7.57 -32.11
C ASN A 61 -9.78 -8.14 -32.39
N GLU A 62 -8.77 -7.26 -32.42
CA GLU A 62 -7.37 -7.61 -32.61
C GLU A 62 -6.53 -6.84 -31.61
N ILE A 63 -5.81 -7.58 -30.76
CA ILE A 63 -5.03 -7.04 -29.65
C ILE A 63 -3.55 -7.27 -29.94
N TYR A 64 -2.78 -6.20 -29.92
CA TYR A 64 -1.34 -6.24 -30.10
C TYR A 64 -0.62 -6.23 -28.75
N VAL A 65 0.33 -7.14 -28.61
CA VAL A 65 1.22 -7.16 -27.44
C VAL A 65 2.34 -6.15 -27.67
N MET A 66 2.56 -5.31 -26.66
CA MET A 66 3.62 -4.29 -26.67
C MET A 66 4.62 -4.58 -25.55
N ARG A 67 5.90 -4.30 -25.79
CA ARG A 67 6.96 -4.29 -24.79
C ARG A 67 7.07 -2.88 -24.20
N LYS A 68 6.72 -2.72 -22.94
CA LYS A 68 6.86 -1.47 -22.18
C LYS A 68 8.20 -1.50 -21.42
N LEU A 69 9.15 -0.69 -21.83
CA LEU A 69 10.52 -0.68 -21.28
C LEU A 69 10.50 -0.47 -19.75
N VAL A 70 11.19 -1.34 -19.02
CA VAL A 70 11.36 -1.30 -17.56
C VAL A 70 12.84 -1.34 -17.23
N ILE A 71 13.31 -0.36 -16.48
CA ILE A 71 14.74 -0.10 -16.33
C ILE A 71 15.20 -0.24 -14.88
N ASP A 72 14.27 -0.40 -13.96
CA ASP A 72 14.58 -0.52 -12.52
C ASP A 72 14.97 -1.96 -12.12
N GLY A 73 15.05 -2.87 -13.09
CA GLY A 73 15.39 -4.27 -12.88
C GLY A 73 14.23 -5.14 -12.40
N SER A 74 13.00 -4.61 -12.31
CA SER A 74 11.85 -5.40 -11.86
C SER A 74 11.33 -6.42 -12.90
N ASN A 75 11.87 -6.41 -14.11
CA ASN A 75 11.65 -7.42 -15.15
C ASN A 75 13.00 -7.88 -15.69
N THR A 76 13.24 -9.18 -15.70
CA THR A 76 14.48 -9.80 -16.19
C THR A 76 14.75 -9.48 -17.64
N SER A 77 13.70 -9.49 -18.48
CA SER A 77 13.75 -9.14 -19.91
C SER A 77 13.97 -7.63 -20.18
N GLY A 78 13.91 -6.78 -19.14
CA GLY A 78 14.01 -5.34 -19.27
C GLY A 78 12.75 -4.65 -19.81
N PHE A 79 11.65 -5.38 -19.98
CA PHE A 79 10.36 -4.84 -20.40
C PHE A 79 9.20 -5.59 -19.75
N GLN A 80 8.04 -4.95 -19.70
CA GLN A 80 6.75 -5.50 -19.28
C GLN A 80 5.86 -5.64 -20.51
N ARG A 81 5.30 -6.81 -20.75
CA ARG A 81 4.31 -7.00 -21.82
C ARG A 81 3.01 -6.34 -21.42
N THR A 82 2.46 -5.55 -22.31
CA THR A 82 1.26 -4.74 -22.11
C THR A 82 0.37 -4.83 -23.35
N MET A 83 -0.91 -5.06 -23.17
CA MET A 83 -1.90 -5.23 -24.24
C MET A 83 -3.08 -4.31 -24.00
N LEU A 84 -3.39 -3.42 -24.94
CA LEU A 84 -4.60 -2.62 -24.89
C LEU A 84 -5.78 -3.47 -25.37
N VAL A 85 -6.66 -3.85 -24.45
CA VAL A 85 -7.79 -4.76 -24.72
C VAL A 85 -9.05 -4.01 -25.11
N SER A 86 -9.34 -2.90 -24.43
CA SER A 86 -10.54 -2.11 -24.70
C SER A 86 -10.32 -0.63 -24.37
N SER A 87 -11.16 0.22 -24.94
CA SER A 87 -11.16 1.66 -24.68
C SER A 87 -12.58 2.19 -24.53
N GLY A 88 -12.69 3.34 -23.90
CA GLY A 88 -14.00 3.90 -23.53
C GLY A 88 -14.67 3.06 -22.45
N GLY A 89 -15.92 3.36 -22.15
CA GLY A 89 -16.72 2.67 -21.15
C GLY A 89 -17.16 3.58 -20.00
N ILE A 90 -17.90 3.01 -19.05
CA ILE A 90 -18.54 3.78 -18.00
C ILE A 90 -18.57 2.95 -16.70
N LEU A 91 -18.11 3.57 -15.61
CA LEU A 91 -18.35 3.13 -14.25
C LEU A 91 -19.43 4.03 -13.63
N GLU A 92 -20.52 3.46 -13.13
CA GLU A 92 -21.57 4.22 -12.44
C GLU A 92 -21.30 4.24 -10.92
N VAL A 93 -21.22 5.46 -10.33
CA VAL A 93 -20.92 5.66 -8.91
C VAL A 93 -21.90 6.70 -8.36
N ASN A 94 -22.78 6.30 -7.45
CA ASN A 94 -23.76 7.20 -6.82
C ASN A 94 -24.55 8.06 -7.83
N GLY A 95 -24.93 7.48 -8.97
CA GLY A 95 -25.64 8.16 -10.04
C GLY A 95 -24.78 9.03 -10.97
N LYS A 96 -23.48 9.17 -10.70
CA LYS A 96 -22.50 9.77 -11.62
C LYS A 96 -21.94 8.71 -12.58
N LYS A 97 -21.74 9.11 -13.84
CA LYS A 97 -21.04 8.31 -14.84
C LYS A 97 -19.58 8.74 -14.91
N ILE A 98 -18.67 7.83 -14.56
CA ILE A 98 -17.23 8.02 -14.64
C ILE A 98 -16.74 7.30 -15.89
N GLY A 99 -16.09 8.03 -16.81
CA GLY A 99 -15.56 7.45 -18.04
C GLY A 99 -14.38 6.53 -17.76
N VAL A 100 -14.27 5.47 -18.57
CA VAL A 100 -13.12 4.58 -18.61
C VAL A 100 -12.31 4.92 -19.84
N GLN A 101 -11.07 5.30 -19.69
CA GLN A 101 -10.19 5.67 -20.80
C GLN A 101 -9.69 4.44 -21.54
N SER A 102 -9.16 3.47 -20.79
CA SER A 102 -8.57 2.25 -21.35
C SER A 102 -8.55 1.13 -20.33
N ILE A 103 -8.57 -0.10 -20.84
CA ILE A 103 -8.33 -1.32 -20.05
C ILE A 103 -7.21 -2.09 -20.74
N CYS A 104 -6.13 -2.30 -20.02
CA CYS A 104 -4.98 -3.06 -20.48
C CYS A 104 -4.85 -4.36 -19.68
N LEU A 105 -4.36 -5.40 -20.35
CA LEU A 105 -3.85 -6.60 -19.70
C LEU A 105 -2.32 -6.54 -19.76
N GLU A 106 -1.68 -6.69 -18.62
CA GLU A 106 -0.23 -6.56 -18.43
C GLU A 106 0.32 -7.79 -17.68
N GLU A 107 1.62 -7.96 -17.72
CA GLU A 107 2.34 -8.87 -16.84
C GLU A 107 2.79 -8.13 -15.58
N ASP A 108 2.63 -8.72 -14.40
CA ASP A 108 3.14 -8.08 -13.17
C ASP A 108 4.68 -8.16 -13.13
N ALA A 109 5.29 -7.20 -12.45
CA ALA A 109 6.72 -7.14 -12.24
C ALA A 109 7.16 -8.04 -11.09
N ALA A 110 8.43 -8.42 -11.02
CA ALA A 110 9.04 -9.14 -9.92
C ALA A 110 8.84 -8.40 -8.58
N LYS A 111 8.72 -9.16 -7.51
CA LYS A 111 8.49 -8.62 -6.17
C LYS A 111 9.81 -8.12 -5.57
N LEU A 112 9.89 -6.83 -5.27
CA LEU A 112 11.02 -6.25 -4.56
C LEU A 112 11.11 -6.85 -3.15
N LEU A 113 12.25 -7.47 -2.83
CA LEU A 113 12.57 -8.02 -1.51
C LEU A 113 13.38 -7.04 -0.68
N LYS A 114 14.41 -6.44 -1.31
CA LYS A 114 15.33 -5.53 -0.63
C LYS A 114 15.89 -4.49 -1.60
N ASP A 115 16.03 -3.27 -1.14
CA ASP A 115 16.72 -2.19 -1.86
C ASP A 115 17.72 -1.52 -0.91
N THR A 116 19.00 -1.67 -1.20
CA THR A 116 20.12 -1.01 -0.50
C THR A 116 20.76 0.03 -1.41
N GLY A 117 21.78 0.76 -0.92
CA GLY A 117 22.50 1.74 -1.73
C GLY A 117 23.01 1.17 -3.07
N ASP A 118 23.59 -0.03 -3.04
CA ASP A 118 24.32 -0.61 -4.18
C ASP A 118 23.65 -1.84 -4.79
N THR A 119 22.69 -2.48 -4.10
CA THR A 119 22.04 -3.70 -4.55
C THR A 119 20.54 -3.63 -4.46
N ARG A 120 19.87 -4.33 -5.37
CA ARG A 120 18.43 -4.51 -5.39
C ARG A 120 18.11 -5.99 -5.61
N GLU A 121 17.27 -6.57 -4.76
CA GLU A 121 16.92 -7.98 -4.74
C GLU A 121 15.44 -8.16 -5.09
N TYR A 122 15.15 -9.04 -6.06
CA TYR A 122 13.80 -9.34 -6.51
C TYR A 122 13.49 -10.82 -6.39
N SER A 123 12.24 -11.17 -6.05
CA SER A 123 11.68 -12.52 -6.20
C SER A 123 10.91 -12.61 -7.51
N LEU A 124 11.15 -13.67 -8.27
CA LEU A 124 10.47 -13.94 -9.54
C LEU A 124 9.05 -14.51 -9.37
N ASP A 125 8.64 -14.89 -8.15
CA ASP A 125 7.34 -15.53 -7.87
C ASP A 125 6.12 -14.75 -8.39
N ARG A 126 6.25 -13.46 -8.62
CA ARG A 126 5.17 -12.59 -9.11
C ARG A 126 5.35 -12.18 -10.57
N LEU A 127 6.55 -12.32 -11.13
CA LEU A 127 6.85 -11.91 -12.49
C LEU A 127 5.95 -12.68 -13.48
N GLY A 128 5.35 -11.95 -14.41
CA GLY A 128 4.50 -12.54 -15.44
C GLY A 128 3.05 -12.84 -15.01
N ILE A 129 2.70 -12.72 -13.73
CA ILE A 129 1.31 -12.90 -13.27
C ILE A 129 0.42 -11.85 -13.97
N PRO A 130 -0.74 -12.25 -14.55
CA PRO A 130 -1.64 -11.34 -15.23
C PRO A 130 -2.12 -10.19 -14.33
N LEU A 131 -1.99 -8.97 -14.81
CA LEU A 131 -2.38 -7.72 -14.17
C LEU A 131 -3.32 -6.94 -15.08
N ILE A 132 -4.49 -6.54 -14.60
CA ILE A 132 -5.43 -5.71 -15.35
C ILE A 132 -5.31 -4.27 -14.88
N GLU A 133 -4.88 -3.38 -15.77
CA GLU A 133 -4.83 -1.93 -15.54
C GLU A 133 -6.07 -1.26 -16.13
N ILE A 134 -6.80 -0.53 -15.29
CA ILE A 134 -7.99 0.24 -15.68
C ILE A 134 -7.69 1.71 -15.46
N ALA A 135 -7.60 2.47 -16.55
CA ALA A 135 -7.44 3.91 -16.50
C ALA A 135 -8.81 4.59 -16.59
N LEU A 136 -9.13 5.41 -15.62
CA LEU A 136 -10.35 6.23 -15.63
C LEU A 136 -10.06 7.59 -16.27
N ASP A 137 -11.10 8.21 -16.82
CA ASP A 137 -11.03 9.61 -17.25
C ASP A 137 -10.76 10.53 -16.07
N PRO A 138 -10.16 11.72 -16.29
CA PRO A 138 -9.96 12.70 -15.24
C PRO A 138 -11.29 13.08 -14.57
N VAL A 139 -11.34 13.00 -13.25
CA VAL A 139 -12.52 13.32 -12.45
C VAL A 139 -12.25 14.56 -11.63
N ALA A 140 -13.08 15.59 -11.81
CA ALA A 140 -13.14 16.73 -10.90
C ALA A 140 -14.06 16.36 -9.72
N GLY A 141 -13.49 16.33 -8.50
CA GLY A 141 -14.26 15.94 -7.31
C GLY A 141 -13.47 16.12 -6.02
N THR A 142 -14.12 15.85 -4.91
CA THR A 142 -13.51 15.85 -3.58
C THR A 142 -12.68 14.56 -3.38
N PRO A 143 -11.70 14.54 -2.47
CA PRO A 143 -10.97 13.31 -2.12
C PRO A 143 -11.88 12.15 -1.73
N GLU A 144 -13.00 12.43 -1.02
CA GLU A 144 -14.01 11.43 -0.64
C GLU A 144 -14.73 10.84 -1.87
N GLU A 145 -15.12 11.69 -2.84
CA GLU A 145 -15.73 11.21 -4.09
C GLU A 145 -14.77 10.29 -4.86
N ILE A 146 -13.48 10.62 -4.93
CA ILE A 146 -12.46 9.78 -5.59
C ILE A 146 -12.29 8.45 -4.85
N LYS A 147 -12.28 8.45 -3.51
CA LYS A 147 -12.27 7.22 -2.71
C LYS A 147 -13.49 6.34 -3.01
N ASN A 148 -14.68 6.93 -3.12
CA ASN A 148 -15.91 6.19 -3.43
C ASN A 148 -15.86 5.58 -4.85
N ILE A 149 -15.25 6.26 -5.82
CA ILE A 149 -15.00 5.72 -7.16
C ILE A 149 -14.08 4.50 -7.08
N ALA A 150 -12.95 4.62 -6.39
CA ALA A 150 -12.00 3.54 -6.20
C ALA A 150 -12.61 2.33 -5.49
N LEU A 151 -13.42 2.57 -4.44
CA LEU A 151 -14.14 1.53 -3.72
C LEU A 151 -15.14 0.79 -4.62
N THR A 152 -15.93 1.55 -5.41
CA THR A 152 -16.95 0.99 -6.31
C THR A 152 -16.30 0.13 -7.39
N LEU A 153 -15.21 0.62 -8.01
CA LEU A 153 -14.45 -0.16 -8.99
C LEU A 153 -13.87 -1.44 -8.34
N GLY A 154 -13.24 -1.32 -7.17
CA GLY A 154 -12.69 -2.47 -6.45
C GLY A 154 -13.76 -3.51 -6.06
N ARG A 155 -14.97 -3.08 -5.70
CA ARG A 155 -16.10 -3.96 -5.42
C ARG A 155 -16.59 -4.70 -6.67
N MET A 156 -16.67 -4.00 -7.81
CA MET A 156 -17.01 -4.62 -9.09
C MET A 156 -15.97 -5.67 -9.49
N LEU A 157 -14.69 -5.37 -9.39
CA LEU A 157 -13.62 -6.32 -9.65
C LEU A 157 -13.72 -7.57 -8.76
N ARG A 158 -13.88 -7.39 -7.45
CA ARG A 158 -14.04 -8.51 -6.51
C ARG A 158 -15.31 -9.34 -6.76
N ALA A 159 -16.37 -8.71 -7.28
CA ALA A 159 -17.61 -9.42 -7.63
C ALA A 159 -17.41 -10.44 -8.76
N THR A 160 -16.41 -10.27 -9.61
CA THR A 160 -16.06 -11.24 -10.66
C THR A 160 -15.57 -12.58 -10.08
N LYS A 161 -15.10 -12.62 -8.82
CA LYS A 161 -14.40 -13.76 -8.18
C LYS A 161 -13.16 -14.25 -8.96
N ARG A 162 -12.64 -13.44 -9.89
CA ARG A 162 -11.49 -13.76 -10.77
C ARG A 162 -10.24 -12.95 -10.47
N VAL A 163 -10.33 -11.99 -9.55
CA VAL A 163 -9.19 -11.18 -9.10
C VAL A 163 -8.76 -11.61 -7.70
N GLY A 164 -7.48 -11.46 -7.42
CA GLY A 164 -6.92 -11.72 -6.10
C GLY A 164 -7.59 -10.87 -5.02
N ARG A 165 -7.63 -11.38 -3.79
CA ARG A 165 -8.14 -10.71 -2.61
C ARG A 165 -6.99 -10.46 -1.63
N GLY A 166 -7.20 -9.61 -0.65
CA GLY A 166 -6.20 -9.25 0.35
C GLY A 166 -5.40 -7.99 0.00
N LEU A 167 -4.54 -7.60 0.91
CA LEU A 167 -3.73 -6.38 0.78
C LEU A 167 -2.76 -6.47 -0.41
N GLY A 168 -2.79 -5.47 -1.29
CA GLY A 168 -1.91 -5.40 -2.46
C GLY A 168 -2.40 -6.13 -3.70
N SER A 169 -3.57 -6.83 -3.66
CA SER A 169 -4.18 -7.45 -4.85
C SER A 169 -4.78 -6.40 -5.81
N ILE A 170 -5.39 -5.35 -5.27
CA ILE A 170 -5.82 -4.18 -6.03
C ILE A 170 -4.91 -3.02 -5.64
N ARG A 171 -4.12 -2.53 -6.59
CA ARG A 171 -3.20 -1.40 -6.42
C ARG A 171 -3.79 -0.17 -7.08
N GLN A 172 -3.50 1.01 -6.54
CA GLN A 172 -4.01 2.26 -7.07
C GLN A 172 -2.86 3.23 -7.28
N ASP A 173 -2.72 3.71 -8.51
CA ASP A 173 -1.91 4.85 -8.86
C ASP A 173 -2.85 6.06 -9.03
N VAL A 174 -2.50 7.17 -8.42
CA VAL A 174 -3.35 8.36 -8.41
C VAL A 174 -2.69 9.47 -9.21
N ASN A 175 -3.34 9.91 -10.27
CA ASN A 175 -2.90 11.06 -11.05
C ASN A 175 -3.59 12.31 -10.52
N VAL A 176 -2.84 13.22 -9.89
CA VAL A 176 -3.37 14.47 -9.31
C VAL A 176 -2.92 15.66 -10.14
N SER A 177 -3.88 16.52 -10.49
CA SER A 177 -3.61 17.82 -11.10
C SER A 177 -4.56 18.87 -10.52
N ILE A 178 -4.12 20.13 -10.51
CA ILE A 178 -4.94 21.27 -10.11
C ILE A 178 -5.25 22.17 -11.31
N GLN A 179 -6.32 22.93 -11.22
CA GLN A 179 -6.67 23.90 -12.26
C GLN A 179 -5.55 24.94 -12.45
N GLY A 180 -5.09 25.09 -13.70
CA GLY A 180 -3.98 25.98 -14.03
C GLY A 180 -2.63 25.51 -13.50
N GLY A 181 -2.50 24.20 -13.17
CA GLY A 181 -1.22 23.55 -12.88
C GLY A 181 -0.43 23.26 -14.15
N SER A 182 0.91 23.21 -14.04
CA SER A 182 1.82 22.97 -15.15
C SER A 182 2.05 21.48 -15.45
N ALA A 183 1.68 20.57 -14.55
CA ALA A 183 1.87 19.13 -14.71
C ALA A 183 0.84 18.32 -13.96
N VAL A 184 0.66 17.08 -14.38
CA VAL A 184 -0.05 16.02 -13.66
C VAL A 184 0.97 15.18 -12.92
N ILE A 185 0.73 14.91 -11.63
CA ILE A 185 1.61 14.14 -10.77
C ILE A 185 1.02 12.75 -10.55
N GLU A 186 1.77 11.73 -10.94
CA GLU A 186 1.48 10.33 -10.62
C GLU A 186 1.96 10.03 -9.20
N VAL A 187 1.07 9.58 -8.32
CA VAL A 187 1.41 9.13 -6.96
C VAL A 187 1.21 7.64 -6.87
N LYS A 188 2.31 6.92 -6.61
CA LYS A 188 2.35 5.46 -6.48
C LYS A 188 2.31 5.01 -5.02
N GLY A 189 1.88 3.76 -4.80
CA GLY A 189 1.99 3.10 -3.50
C GLY A 189 0.86 3.45 -2.52
N VAL A 190 -0.29 3.87 -3.01
CA VAL A 190 -1.49 4.01 -2.18
C VAL A 190 -2.09 2.62 -1.96
N GLN A 191 -1.90 2.06 -0.75
CA GLN A 191 -2.31 0.69 -0.44
C GLN A 191 -3.71 0.58 0.16
N LYS A 192 -4.17 1.63 0.85
CA LYS A 192 -5.45 1.63 1.57
C LYS A 192 -6.34 2.78 1.09
N LEU A 193 -7.63 2.52 0.96
CA LEU A 193 -8.61 3.53 0.55
C LEU A 193 -8.65 4.75 1.50
N ASP A 194 -8.44 4.55 2.80
CA ASP A 194 -8.40 5.65 3.77
C ASP A 194 -7.15 6.54 3.64
N GLN A 195 -6.09 6.00 3.05
CA GLN A 195 -4.89 6.77 2.72
C GLN A 195 -5.11 7.63 1.47
N LEU A 196 -5.97 7.19 0.54
CA LEU A 196 -6.22 7.85 -0.73
C LEU A 196 -6.67 9.31 -0.55
N GLU A 197 -7.63 9.55 0.34
CA GLU A 197 -8.14 10.91 0.63
C GLU A 197 -7.02 11.85 1.08
N LYS A 198 -6.20 11.40 2.04
CA LYS A 198 -5.07 12.18 2.58
C LYS A 198 -4.03 12.49 1.53
N VAL A 199 -3.71 11.51 0.68
CA VAL A 199 -2.73 11.64 -0.41
C VAL A 199 -3.21 12.68 -1.43
N ILE A 200 -4.47 12.60 -1.86
CA ILE A 200 -5.05 13.56 -2.82
C ILE A 200 -5.05 14.97 -2.23
N GLU A 201 -5.50 15.11 -0.98
CA GLU A 201 -5.57 16.42 -0.31
C GLU A 201 -4.16 17.03 -0.15
N TYR A 202 -3.19 16.24 0.32
CA TYR A 202 -1.81 16.70 0.47
C TYR A 202 -1.20 17.09 -0.87
N GLU A 203 -1.32 16.25 -1.89
CA GLU A 203 -0.73 16.50 -3.20
C GLU A 203 -1.37 17.72 -3.88
N ALA A 204 -2.67 17.91 -3.79
CA ALA A 204 -3.34 19.10 -4.29
C ALA A 204 -2.84 20.39 -3.59
N LYS A 205 -2.70 20.35 -2.25
CA LYS A 205 -2.11 21.46 -1.48
C LYS A 205 -0.66 21.72 -1.87
N ARG A 206 0.14 20.64 -2.06
CA ARG A 206 1.53 20.77 -2.51
C ARG A 206 1.61 21.46 -3.86
N GLN A 207 0.82 21.03 -4.83
CA GLN A 207 0.79 21.64 -6.16
C GLN A 207 0.37 23.10 -6.12
N HIS A 208 -0.64 23.41 -5.32
CA HIS A 208 -1.10 24.79 -5.12
C HIS A 208 0.00 25.67 -4.51
N GLY A 209 0.69 25.16 -3.49
CA GLY A 209 1.84 25.84 -2.87
C GLY A 209 2.97 26.10 -3.85
N LEU A 210 3.34 25.11 -4.68
CA LEU A 210 4.37 25.27 -5.71
C LEU A 210 3.96 26.28 -6.79
N LYS A 211 2.67 26.34 -7.15
CA LYS A 211 2.15 27.34 -8.08
C LYS A 211 2.33 28.77 -7.50
N ILE A 212 1.97 28.97 -6.23
CA ILE A 212 2.13 30.25 -5.53
C ILE A 212 3.64 30.65 -5.45
N ILE A 213 4.52 29.68 -5.12
CA ILE A 213 5.98 29.89 -5.12
C ILE A 213 6.46 30.33 -6.51
N ALA A 214 6.01 29.65 -7.56
CA ALA A 214 6.39 29.98 -8.93
C ALA A 214 5.94 31.38 -9.37
N GLU A 215 4.71 31.77 -9.02
CA GLU A 215 4.18 33.11 -9.27
C GLU A 215 5.05 34.18 -8.60
N LYS A 216 5.43 33.97 -7.34
CA LYS A 216 6.32 34.89 -6.62
C LYS A 216 7.74 34.93 -7.25
N LEU A 217 8.31 33.79 -7.63
CA LEU A 217 9.62 33.73 -8.27
C LEU A 217 9.66 34.49 -9.61
N ARG A 218 8.61 34.42 -10.41
CA ARG A 218 8.51 35.19 -11.67
C ARG A 218 8.54 36.70 -11.48
N THR A 219 8.13 37.19 -10.32
CA THR A 219 8.20 38.64 -10.02
C THR A 219 9.61 39.07 -9.58
N ILE A 220 10.42 38.15 -9.09
CA ILE A 220 11.72 38.45 -8.48
C ILE A 220 12.86 38.38 -9.53
N THR A 221 12.80 37.44 -10.47
CA THR A 221 13.91 37.22 -11.42
C THR A 221 13.45 36.86 -12.82
N THR A 222 14.09 37.49 -13.81
CA THR A 222 13.93 37.19 -15.25
C THR A 222 15.18 36.53 -15.85
N GLU A 223 16.31 36.53 -15.14
CA GLU A 223 17.59 35.98 -15.59
C GLU A 223 17.85 34.57 -15.12
N LYS A 224 18.95 33.96 -15.59
CA LYS A 224 19.47 32.67 -15.08
C LYS A 224 19.84 32.83 -13.60
N ILE A 225 19.24 31.99 -12.75
CA ILE A 225 19.32 32.12 -11.29
C ILE A 225 20.68 31.66 -10.77
N ILE A 226 21.26 30.62 -11.39
CA ILE A 226 22.54 30.02 -11.00
C ILE A 226 23.46 29.94 -12.20
N LYS A 227 24.74 30.35 -12.01
CA LYS A 227 25.82 30.23 -12.99
C LYS A 227 26.89 29.30 -12.42
N ASP A 228 27.73 28.73 -13.26
CA ASP A 228 28.80 27.80 -12.82
C ASP A 228 29.73 28.42 -11.77
N GLN A 229 30.02 29.70 -11.86
CA GLN A 229 30.83 30.45 -10.88
C GLN A 229 30.15 30.63 -9.52
N ASP A 230 28.88 30.38 -9.43
CA ASP A 230 28.10 30.49 -8.19
C ASP A 230 28.25 29.25 -7.28
N VAL A 231 28.91 28.17 -7.74
CA VAL A 231 29.22 26.95 -7.00
C VAL A 231 30.68 26.96 -6.58
N LYS A 232 30.98 26.78 -5.28
CA LYS A 232 32.35 26.76 -4.77
C LYS A 232 32.53 25.70 -3.70
N ASP A 233 33.76 25.16 -3.60
CA ASP A 233 34.17 24.34 -2.46
C ASP A 233 34.27 25.22 -1.21
N VAL A 234 33.71 24.77 -0.12
CA VAL A 234 33.70 25.45 1.19
C VAL A 234 34.14 24.53 2.32
N SER A 235 34.77 23.41 2.00
CA SER A 235 35.21 22.38 2.95
C SER A 235 36.06 22.95 4.08
N GLU A 236 36.98 23.88 3.76
CA GLU A 236 37.85 24.49 4.74
C GLU A 236 37.09 25.30 5.81
N ILE A 237 36.00 25.96 5.44
CA ILE A 237 35.16 26.75 6.35
C ILE A 237 34.60 25.89 7.47
N PHE A 238 34.28 24.62 7.14
CA PHE A 238 33.56 23.71 8.03
C PHE A 238 34.45 22.72 8.78
N ARG A 239 35.78 22.76 8.63
CA ARG A 239 36.70 21.83 9.31
C ARG A 239 36.52 21.80 10.84
N ASN A 240 36.28 22.93 11.45
CA ASN A 240 36.12 23.08 12.91
C ASN A 240 34.66 23.39 13.32
N CYS A 241 33.70 23.16 12.42
CA CYS A 241 32.28 23.40 12.69
C CYS A 241 31.76 22.49 13.79
N LYS A 242 30.87 22.97 14.64
CA LYS A 242 30.25 22.19 15.73
C LYS A 242 29.15 21.23 15.25
N SER A 243 28.76 21.29 14.00
CA SER A 243 27.72 20.44 13.44
C SER A 243 28.14 18.97 13.37
N LYS A 244 27.48 18.10 14.13
CA LYS A 244 27.74 16.65 14.11
C LYS A 244 27.49 16.05 12.71
N ILE A 245 26.53 16.58 11.96
CA ILE A 245 26.19 16.13 10.60
C ILE A 245 27.36 16.44 9.67
N VAL A 246 27.86 17.67 9.72
CA VAL A 246 28.99 18.13 8.91
C VAL A 246 30.27 17.36 9.27
N GLN A 247 30.58 17.24 10.55
CA GLN A 247 31.76 16.50 11.03
C GLN A 247 31.78 15.05 10.56
N LYS A 248 30.64 14.37 10.64
CA LYS A 248 30.52 12.99 10.16
C LYS A 248 30.81 12.91 8.66
N SER A 249 30.28 13.84 7.87
CA SER A 249 30.48 13.86 6.42
C SER A 249 31.95 14.11 6.03
N LEU A 250 32.64 15.02 6.74
CA LEU A 250 34.05 15.36 6.44
C LEU A 250 35.04 14.24 6.81
N VAL A 251 34.77 13.45 7.86
CA VAL A 251 35.63 12.32 8.28
C VAL A 251 35.71 11.23 7.20
N GLU A 252 34.69 11.07 6.38
CA GLU A 252 34.63 10.07 5.31
C GLU A 252 35.36 10.48 4.01
N GLY A 253 36.17 11.54 4.03
CA GLY A 253 36.89 12.05 2.86
C GLY A 253 35.97 12.72 1.83
N SER A 254 34.82 13.19 2.27
CA SER A 254 33.87 13.94 1.47
C SER A 254 34.18 15.43 1.51
N SER A 255 33.76 16.15 0.48
CA SER A 255 33.86 17.61 0.39
C SER A 255 32.53 18.30 0.73
N MET A 256 32.60 19.61 0.94
CA MET A 256 31.44 20.48 1.07
C MET A 256 31.43 21.51 -0.05
N LYS A 257 30.33 21.54 -0.81
CA LYS A 257 30.11 22.55 -1.84
C LYS A 257 28.95 23.45 -1.43
N ALA A 258 29.11 24.73 -1.70
CA ALA A 258 28.04 25.69 -1.49
C ALA A 258 27.73 26.41 -2.82
N MET A 259 26.45 26.74 -2.98
CA MET A 259 25.90 27.33 -4.19
C MET A 259 25.11 28.59 -3.87
N ARG A 260 25.42 29.72 -4.50
CA ARG A 260 24.63 30.96 -4.45
C ARG A 260 23.41 30.83 -5.36
N VAL A 261 22.28 31.26 -4.86
CA VAL A 261 20.99 31.30 -5.60
C VAL A 261 20.46 32.73 -5.60
N LYS A 262 20.59 33.39 -6.75
CA LYS A 262 20.27 34.81 -6.88
C LYS A 262 18.76 35.07 -6.74
N GLY A 263 18.41 36.09 -5.97
CA GLY A 263 17.04 36.51 -5.77
C GLY A 263 16.18 35.59 -4.88
N PHE A 264 16.78 34.59 -4.19
CA PHE A 264 16.04 33.59 -3.41
C PHE A 264 16.02 33.84 -1.91
N ALA A 265 16.40 35.01 -1.43
CA ALA A 265 16.36 35.30 0.02
C ALA A 265 14.95 35.04 0.58
N GLY A 266 14.85 34.15 1.58
CA GLY A 266 13.60 33.73 2.21
C GLY A 266 12.72 32.77 1.40
N MET A 267 13.10 32.39 0.16
CA MET A 267 12.23 31.57 -0.69
C MET A 267 12.31 30.06 -0.41
N PHE A 268 13.40 29.57 0.17
CA PHE A 268 13.52 28.15 0.53
C PHE A 268 12.71 27.79 1.77
N GLY A 269 12.67 28.71 2.74
CA GLY A 269 11.96 28.55 4.01
C GLY A 269 10.49 28.95 3.95
N TRP A 270 10.07 29.72 2.93
CA TRP A 270 8.71 30.20 2.84
C TRP A 270 7.67 29.08 2.61
N GLU A 271 6.66 29.04 3.46
CA GLU A 271 5.58 28.05 3.44
C GLU A 271 4.25 28.69 3.03
N PRO A 272 3.81 28.57 1.78
CA PRO A 272 2.46 28.97 1.38
C PRO A 272 1.37 28.19 2.12
N TYR A 273 1.66 26.92 2.46
CA TYR A 273 0.87 26.04 3.32
C TYR A 273 1.80 25.31 4.29
N PRO A 274 1.32 24.94 5.49
CA PRO A 274 2.13 24.19 6.47
C PRO A 274 2.82 22.97 5.86
N GLY A 275 4.13 22.90 6.00
CA GLY A 275 4.97 21.81 5.47
C GLY A 275 5.22 21.84 3.96
N ILE A 276 4.68 22.80 3.22
CA ILE A 276 4.88 22.96 1.77
C ILE A 276 5.85 24.12 1.52
N ARG A 277 7.13 23.81 1.33
CA ARG A 277 8.20 24.77 1.06
C ARG A 277 9.20 24.22 0.05
N LEU A 278 9.85 25.11 -0.68
CA LEU A 278 10.82 24.71 -1.72
C LEU A 278 12.03 23.97 -1.12
N GLY A 279 12.54 24.42 0.04
CA GLY A 279 13.66 23.76 0.71
C GLY A 279 13.39 22.28 1.04
N LYS A 280 12.17 21.93 1.49
CA LYS A 280 11.76 20.53 1.71
C LYS A 280 11.82 19.72 0.41
N GLN A 281 11.29 20.25 -0.69
CA GLN A 281 11.29 19.59 -2.00
C GLN A 281 12.70 19.34 -2.53
N LEU A 282 13.60 20.32 -2.36
CA LEU A 282 15.01 20.18 -2.74
C LEU A 282 15.73 19.15 -1.83
N GLY A 283 15.44 19.16 -0.53
CA GLY A 283 15.97 18.17 0.40
C GLY A 283 15.54 16.74 0.07
N GLU A 284 14.29 16.53 -0.39
CA GLU A 284 13.82 15.23 -0.89
C GLU A 284 14.62 14.77 -2.12
N LEU A 285 14.84 15.68 -3.08
CA LEU A 285 15.62 15.40 -4.27
C LEU A 285 17.05 14.99 -3.92
N VAL A 286 17.71 15.74 -3.01
CA VAL A 286 19.08 15.48 -2.56
C VAL A 286 19.20 14.10 -1.90
N ARG A 287 18.28 13.77 -0.99
CA ARG A 287 18.23 12.45 -0.33
C ARG A 287 18.03 11.33 -1.32
N PHE A 288 17.21 11.57 -2.34
CA PHE A 288 17.00 10.60 -3.40
C PHE A 288 18.32 10.21 -4.12
N TYR A 289 19.21 11.17 -4.38
CA TYR A 289 20.53 10.92 -4.95
C TYR A 289 21.55 10.35 -3.94
N GLY A 290 21.12 10.01 -2.73
CA GLY A 290 21.93 9.33 -1.73
C GLY A 290 22.82 10.24 -0.88
N LEU A 291 22.56 11.56 -0.86
CA LEU A 291 23.12 12.46 0.13
C LEU A 291 22.18 12.61 1.33
N GLY A 292 22.71 12.99 2.49
CA GLY A 292 21.93 13.13 3.75
C GLY A 292 20.86 14.23 3.71
N GLY A 293 21.05 15.25 2.87
CA GLY A 293 20.18 16.42 2.74
C GLY A 293 20.98 17.65 2.31
N LEU A 294 20.36 18.80 2.46
CA LEU A 294 21.00 20.11 2.22
C LEU A 294 20.72 21.05 3.38
N PHE A 295 21.57 22.07 3.54
CA PHE A 295 21.29 23.24 4.36
C PHE A 295 21.06 24.45 3.47
N HIS A 296 20.16 25.34 3.84
CA HIS A 296 19.92 26.59 3.11
C HIS A 296 19.93 27.81 4.03
N SER A 297 20.22 28.98 3.44
CA SER A 297 20.37 30.24 4.17
C SER A 297 19.19 30.60 5.07
N ASP A 298 17.97 30.19 4.70
CA ASP A 298 16.75 30.62 5.41
C ASP A 298 16.50 29.83 6.71
N GLU A 299 17.20 28.70 6.92
CA GLU A 299 17.12 27.91 8.14
C GLU A 299 18.34 28.06 9.07
N LEU A 300 19.37 28.73 8.60
CA LEU A 300 20.59 28.98 9.34
C LEU A 300 20.53 30.35 10.06
N PRO A 301 21.14 30.50 11.25
CA PRO A 301 22.00 29.54 11.97
C PRO A 301 21.18 28.43 12.67
N ASN A 302 21.60 27.19 12.45
CA ASN A 302 21.00 25.99 13.05
C ASN A 302 21.95 24.78 12.90
N TYR A 303 21.58 23.62 13.45
CA TYR A 303 22.27 22.33 13.28
C TYR A 303 23.76 22.35 13.71
N GLY A 304 24.19 23.31 14.51
CA GLY A 304 25.58 23.49 14.90
C GLY A 304 26.44 24.23 13.86
N ILE A 305 25.82 24.87 12.87
CA ILE A 305 26.42 25.85 11.96
C ILE A 305 26.13 27.24 12.54
N GLU A 306 27.19 27.99 12.84
CA GLU A 306 27.11 29.28 13.55
C GLU A 306 27.27 30.46 12.57
N GLU A 307 27.06 31.68 13.06
CA GLU A 307 27.16 32.92 12.26
C GLU A 307 28.54 33.12 11.62
N LEU A 308 29.60 32.57 12.24
CA LEU A 308 30.96 32.68 11.72
C LEU A 308 31.07 31.96 10.36
N GLU A 309 30.68 30.71 10.30
CA GLU A 309 30.70 29.90 9.08
C GLU A 309 29.76 30.49 8.02
N ILE A 310 28.56 30.92 8.43
CA ILE A 310 27.58 31.56 7.54
C ILE A 310 28.18 32.83 6.91
N GLY A 311 28.84 33.68 7.69
CA GLY A 311 29.48 34.88 7.22
C GLY A 311 30.63 34.58 6.22
N GLN A 312 31.41 33.52 6.49
CA GLN A 312 32.47 33.09 5.59
C GLN A 312 31.89 32.52 4.26
N VAL A 313 30.83 31.72 4.31
CA VAL A 313 30.15 31.22 3.10
C VAL A 313 29.57 32.37 2.29
N ARG A 314 28.89 33.34 2.92
CA ARG A 314 28.37 34.54 2.23
C ARG A 314 29.46 35.31 1.53
N LYS A 315 30.60 35.53 2.19
CA LYS A 315 31.77 36.22 1.60
C LYS A 315 32.38 35.43 0.44
N THR A 316 32.55 34.11 0.61
CA THR A 316 33.15 33.24 -0.41
C THR A 316 32.31 33.18 -1.69
N LEU A 317 30.97 33.13 -1.55
CA LEU A 317 30.04 33.09 -2.67
C LEU A 317 29.59 34.46 -3.18
N ASP A 318 30.01 35.55 -2.55
CA ASP A 318 29.54 36.91 -2.86
C ASP A 318 27.99 37.02 -2.81
N VAL A 319 27.39 36.54 -1.67
CA VAL A 319 25.94 36.49 -1.49
C VAL A 319 25.41 37.85 -1.10
N GLY A 320 24.59 38.45 -1.96
CA GLY A 320 23.90 39.71 -1.69
C GLY A 320 22.73 39.58 -0.73
N SER A 321 22.16 40.72 -0.32
CA SER A 321 21.00 40.75 0.61
C SER A 321 19.75 40.07 0.06
N ASN A 322 19.58 40.05 -1.25
CA ASN A 322 18.44 39.43 -1.94
C ASN A 322 18.72 37.99 -2.37
N ASP A 323 19.91 37.46 -2.11
CA ASP A 323 20.31 36.12 -2.53
C ASP A 323 20.23 35.13 -1.37
N ALA A 324 20.04 33.86 -1.71
CA ALA A 324 20.17 32.74 -0.82
C ALA A 324 21.40 31.90 -1.16
N PHE A 325 21.72 30.92 -0.31
CA PHE A 325 22.69 29.88 -0.62
C PHE A 325 22.24 28.53 -0.09
N ILE A 326 22.79 27.48 -0.72
CA ILE A 326 22.61 26.07 -0.34
C ILE A 326 23.99 25.49 -0.03
N ILE A 327 24.08 24.62 0.97
CA ILE A 327 25.29 23.87 1.34
C ILE A 327 24.98 22.39 1.25
N LEU A 328 25.88 21.63 0.63
CA LEU A 328 25.82 20.18 0.44
C LEU A 328 27.11 19.54 0.95
N ALA A 329 27.00 18.34 1.51
CA ALA A 329 28.13 17.54 1.94
C ALA A 329 28.04 16.13 1.33
N GLY A 330 29.15 15.61 0.82
CA GLY A 330 29.22 14.27 0.24
C GLY A 330 30.47 13.99 -0.57
N ASN A 331 30.53 12.81 -1.17
CA ASN A 331 31.59 12.46 -2.11
C ASN A 331 31.51 13.34 -3.37
N ASP A 332 32.65 13.79 -3.88
CA ASP A 332 32.73 14.76 -5.00
C ASP A 332 31.92 14.35 -6.23
N LYS A 333 32.06 13.10 -6.67
CA LYS A 333 31.34 12.57 -7.83
C LYS A 333 29.82 12.64 -7.65
N LYS A 334 29.32 12.31 -6.45
CA LYS A 334 27.90 12.42 -6.12
C LYS A 334 27.45 13.87 -6.00
N LEU A 335 28.29 14.74 -5.41
CA LEU A 335 27.99 16.17 -5.27
C LEU A 335 27.78 16.85 -6.61
N ASP A 336 28.60 16.58 -7.62
CA ASP A 336 28.46 17.18 -8.95
C ASP A 336 27.12 16.79 -9.60
N THR A 337 26.76 15.51 -9.56
CA THR A 337 25.47 15.03 -10.07
C THR A 337 24.28 15.67 -9.35
N VAL A 338 24.37 15.79 -8.02
CA VAL A 338 23.28 16.40 -7.21
C VAL A 338 23.17 17.89 -7.49
N ILE A 339 24.29 18.60 -7.63
CA ILE A 339 24.34 20.03 -7.93
C ILE A 339 23.67 20.31 -9.28
N GLU A 340 23.99 19.54 -10.33
CA GLU A 340 23.33 19.66 -11.63
C GLU A 340 21.81 19.46 -11.52
N ALA A 341 21.37 18.42 -10.80
CA ALA A 341 19.95 18.17 -10.58
C ALA A 341 19.27 19.31 -9.80
N LEU A 342 19.94 19.86 -8.79
CA LEU A 342 19.44 21.00 -8.01
C LEU A 342 19.35 22.27 -8.83
N ILE A 343 20.39 22.59 -9.62
CA ILE A 343 20.37 23.75 -10.52
C ILE A 343 19.16 23.68 -11.43
N LYS A 344 18.98 22.54 -12.11
CA LYS A 344 17.83 22.33 -12.98
C LYS A 344 16.51 22.52 -12.22
N ARG A 345 16.39 21.89 -11.04
CA ARG A 345 15.14 21.95 -10.24
C ARG A 345 14.83 23.37 -9.72
N ILE A 346 15.85 24.16 -9.36
CA ILE A 346 15.71 25.54 -8.91
C ILE A 346 15.33 26.44 -10.09
N GLU A 347 16.00 26.30 -11.23
CA GLU A 347 15.67 27.04 -12.46
C GLU A 347 14.22 26.74 -12.91
N ASP A 348 13.79 25.48 -12.80
CA ASP A 348 12.44 25.06 -13.16
C ASP A 348 11.38 25.46 -12.12
N ALA A 349 11.78 25.92 -10.92
CA ALA A 349 10.81 26.30 -9.87
C ALA A 349 9.86 27.43 -10.30
N LYS A 350 10.31 28.34 -11.17
CA LYS A 350 9.47 29.39 -11.77
C LYS A 350 8.41 28.86 -12.75
N ASN A 351 8.58 27.63 -13.25
CA ASN A 351 7.62 26.98 -14.15
C ASN A 351 6.46 26.34 -13.39
N GLY A 352 6.56 26.22 -12.07
CA GLY A 352 5.52 25.70 -11.18
C GLY A 352 5.76 24.25 -10.79
N ILE A 353 4.78 23.39 -11.12
CA ILE A 353 4.78 21.98 -10.71
C ILE A 353 5.67 21.19 -11.66
N PRO A 354 6.73 20.51 -11.19
CA PRO A 354 7.57 19.68 -12.04
C PRO A 354 6.84 18.39 -12.46
N ALA A 355 7.13 17.90 -13.68
CA ALA A 355 6.63 16.61 -14.14
C ALA A 355 7.41 15.48 -13.46
N GLU A 356 6.85 14.88 -12.44
CA GLU A 356 7.49 13.82 -11.63
C GLU A 356 6.48 12.75 -11.20
N THR A 357 6.99 11.57 -10.88
CA THR A 357 6.27 10.51 -10.16
C THR A 357 6.67 10.59 -8.70
N ARG A 358 5.69 10.49 -7.79
CA ARG A 358 5.89 10.55 -6.35
C ARG A 358 5.42 9.25 -5.68
N ALA A 359 5.89 8.99 -4.48
CA ALA A 359 5.43 7.87 -3.65
C ALA A 359 4.59 8.39 -2.48
N ALA A 360 3.50 7.68 -2.17
CA ALA A 360 2.70 7.94 -0.98
C ALA A 360 3.43 7.46 0.28
N THR A 361 3.40 8.25 1.35
CA THR A 361 3.87 7.85 2.68
C THR A 361 2.71 7.30 3.52
N ILE A 362 3.01 6.60 4.60
CA ILE A 362 2.00 6.08 5.53
C ILE A 362 1.13 7.20 6.12
N THR A 363 1.68 8.40 6.29
CA THR A 363 0.98 9.57 6.81
C THR A 363 0.08 10.26 5.80
N GLY A 364 0.17 9.89 4.50
CA GLY A 364 -0.59 10.49 3.41
C GLY A 364 0.14 11.65 2.71
N GLU A 365 1.38 11.95 3.09
CA GLU A 365 2.24 12.86 2.33
C GLU A 365 2.78 12.17 1.07
N THR A 366 3.29 12.95 0.12
CA THR A 366 3.97 12.44 -1.07
C THR A 366 5.44 12.84 -1.06
N VAL A 367 6.33 11.94 -1.52
CA VAL A 367 7.77 12.18 -1.64
C VAL A 367 8.23 11.92 -3.06
N PHE A 368 9.29 12.61 -3.50
CA PHE A 368 9.85 12.43 -4.84
C PHE A 368 10.32 10.98 -5.04
N LEU A 369 9.93 10.37 -6.16
CA LEU A 369 10.33 9.02 -6.53
C LEU A 369 11.24 9.01 -7.77
N ARG A 370 10.85 9.69 -8.84
CA ARG A 370 11.59 9.78 -10.10
C ARG A 370 11.01 10.85 -11.01
N PRO A 371 11.72 11.30 -12.06
CA PRO A 371 11.13 12.05 -13.15
C PRO A 371 10.00 11.26 -13.82
N ARG A 372 8.99 11.96 -14.35
CA ARG A 372 7.89 11.28 -15.06
C ARG A 372 8.44 10.57 -16.30
N PRO A 373 8.07 9.30 -16.53
CA PRO A 373 8.45 8.60 -17.76
C PRO A 373 7.90 9.28 -19.02
N GLY A 374 8.68 9.24 -20.09
CA GLY A 374 8.27 9.70 -21.41
C GLY A 374 7.36 8.69 -22.13
N SER A 375 6.78 9.09 -23.27
CA SER A 375 5.92 8.24 -24.11
C SER A 375 6.72 7.24 -24.98
N SER A 376 8.02 7.44 -25.16
CA SER A 376 8.87 6.70 -26.12
C SER A 376 9.36 5.34 -25.62
N ARG A 377 8.69 4.71 -24.67
CA ARG A 377 9.16 3.46 -24.05
C ARG A 377 8.37 2.20 -24.45
N MET A 378 7.47 2.30 -25.40
CA MET A 378 6.70 1.16 -25.90
C MET A 378 7.07 0.82 -27.34
N TYR A 379 7.25 -0.48 -27.61
CA TYR A 379 7.51 -1.01 -28.96
C TYR A 379 6.84 -2.38 -29.10
N PRO A 380 6.50 -2.84 -30.35
CA PRO A 380 5.80 -4.09 -30.56
C PRO A 380 6.57 -5.31 -30.02
N GLU A 381 5.84 -6.24 -29.41
CA GLU A 381 6.31 -7.59 -29.15
C GLU A 381 6.41 -8.38 -30.47
N THR A 382 7.48 -9.15 -30.65
CA THR A 382 7.73 -9.91 -31.87
C THR A 382 7.51 -11.41 -31.71
N ASP A 383 7.51 -11.91 -30.48
CA ASP A 383 7.43 -13.35 -30.19
C ASP A 383 5.99 -13.83 -30.00
N ILE A 384 5.04 -12.90 -29.76
CA ILE A 384 3.63 -13.21 -29.61
C ILE A 384 2.85 -12.60 -30.77
N PRO A 385 2.13 -13.40 -31.56
CA PRO A 385 1.29 -12.90 -32.65
C PRO A 385 0.11 -12.08 -32.11
N PRO A 386 -0.52 -11.22 -32.94
CA PRO A 386 -1.74 -10.52 -32.56
C PRO A 386 -2.83 -11.48 -32.07
N ILE A 387 -3.46 -11.12 -30.96
CA ILE A 387 -4.48 -11.94 -30.30
C ILE A 387 -5.83 -11.56 -30.86
N ILE A 388 -6.49 -12.53 -31.48
CA ILE A 388 -7.83 -12.33 -32.07
C ILE A 388 -8.89 -12.56 -30.98
N VAL A 389 -9.85 -11.63 -30.91
CA VAL A 389 -11.05 -11.71 -30.07
C VAL A 389 -12.27 -11.74 -30.98
N ASN A 390 -12.99 -12.84 -30.97
CA ASN A 390 -14.20 -13.01 -31.79
C ASN A 390 -15.47 -12.61 -31.02
N ASN A 391 -16.56 -12.42 -31.75
CA ASN A 391 -17.84 -12.00 -31.17
C ASN A 391 -18.42 -13.04 -30.18
N ILE A 392 -18.12 -14.33 -30.37
CA ILE A 392 -18.60 -15.38 -29.48
C ILE A 392 -17.97 -15.22 -28.10
N GLU A 393 -16.66 -15.01 -28.03
CA GLU A 393 -15.93 -14.76 -26.77
C GLU A 393 -16.48 -13.51 -26.05
N ILE A 394 -16.81 -12.46 -26.79
CA ILE A 394 -17.41 -11.23 -26.22
C ILE A 394 -18.80 -11.52 -25.64
N GLU A 395 -19.64 -12.25 -26.33
CA GLU A 395 -20.98 -12.59 -25.84
C GLU A 395 -20.93 -13.55 -24.65
N GLU A 396 -20.02 -14.51 -24.65
CA GLU A 396 -19.76 -15.38 -23.49
C GLU A 396 -19.28 -14.57 -22.26
N ALA A 397 -18.39 -13.59 -22.46
CA ALA A 397 -17.94 -12.69 -21.42
C ALA A 397 -19.07 -11.83 -20.85
N LYS A 398 -19.95 -11.31 -21.71
CA LYS A 398 -21.18 -10.59 -21.29
C LYS A 398 -22.09 -11.47 -20.43
N GLY A 399 -22.23 -12.76 -20.77
CA GLY A 399 -23.01 -13.72 -19.98
C GLY A 399 -22.42 -13.99 -18.57
N LYS A 400 -21.16 -13.65 -18.35
CA LYS A 400 -20.43 -13.85 -17.09
C LYS A 400 -20.23 -12.54 -16.28
N ILE A 401 -20.86 -11.43 -16.70
CA ILE A 401 -20.81 -10.17 -15.94
C ILE A 401 -21.35 -10.43 -14.51
N PRO A 402 -20.61 -10.04 -13.47
CA PRO A 402 -21.03 -10.29 -12.11
C PRO A 402 -22.29 -9.49 -11.75
N LYS A 403 -23.05 -10.00 -10.79
CA LYS A 403 -24.11 -9.23 -10.15
C LYS A 403 -23.54 -7.97 -9.51
N SER A 404 -24.36 -6.94 -9.39
CA SER A 404 -23.98 -5.71 -8.71
C SER A 404 -23.59 -5.98 -7.25
N TRP A 405 -22.86 -5.06 -6.64
CA TRP A 405 -22.47 -5.17 -5.22
C TRP A 405 -23.70 -5.30 -4.32
N GLU A 406 -24.76 -4.50 -4.54
CA GLU A 406 -26.00 -4.58 -3.77
C GLU A 406 -26.70 -5.95 -3.91
N GLU A 407 -26.77 -6.50 -5.13
CA GLU A 407 -27.36 -7.83 -5.35
C GLU A 407 -26.54 -8.93 -4.64
N ASN A 408 -25.22 -8.83 -4.65
CA ASN A 408 -24.35 -9.77 -3.92
C ASN A 408 -24.54 -9.65 -2.41
N LEU A 409 -24.67 -8.43 -1.86
CA LEU A 409 -24.97 -8.24 -0.44
C LEU A 409 -26.32 -8.81 -0.05
N LEU A 410 -27.36 -8.54 -0.85
CA LEU A 410 -28.69 -9.09 -0.61
C LEU A 410 -28.67 -10.63 -0.65
N ALA A 411 -27.88 -11.21 -1.55
CA ALA A 411 -27.70 -12.65 -1.62
C ALA A 411 -27.06 -13.21 -0.34
N LEU A 412 -25.97 -12.58 0.13
CA LEU A 412 -25.31 -12.98 1.39
C LEU A 412 -26.24 -12.84 2.60
N GLN A 413 -26.99 -11.73 2.69
CA GLN A 413 -27.96 -11.51 3.75
C GLN A 413 -29.04 -12.59 3.76
N LYS A 414 -29.59 -12.92 2.59
CA LYS A 414 -30.65 -13.91 2.47
C LYS A 414 -30.15 -15.35 2.70
N GLN A 415 -28.98 -15.68 2.18
CA GLN A 415 -28.44 -17.05 2.22
C GLN A 415 -27.91 -17.43 3.62
N TYR A 416 -27.26 -16.46 4.30
CA TYR A 416 -26.55 -16.70 5.56
C TYR A 416 -27.17 -15.98 6.77
N GLU A 417 -28.30 -15.31 6.58
CA GLU A 417 -29.00 -14.53 7.62
C GLU A 417 -28.11 -13.48 8.31
N LEU A 418 -27.16 -12.90 7.54
CA LEU A 418 -26.27 -11.86 8.04
C LEU A 418 -26.98 -10.49 8.05
N ASN A 419 -26.62 -9.65 9.01
CA ASN A 419 -26.98 -8.23 8.91
C ASN A 419 -26.17 -7.53 7.80
N ARG A 420 -26.61 -6.31 7.38
CA ARG A 420 -25.96 -5.56 6.30
C ARG A 420 -24.47 -5.33 6.58
N GLN A 421 -24.12 -4.92 7.80
CA GLN A 421 -22.74 -4.60 8.16
C GLN A 421 -21.79 -5.81 8.02
N LEU A 422 -22.19 -6.98 8.53
CA LEU A 422 -21.41 -8.20 8.41
C LEU A 422 -21.31 -8.67 6.95
N SER A 423 -22.40 -8.52 6.17
CA SER A 423 -22.39 -8.85 4.74
C SER A 423 -21.39 -7.98 3.97
N GLU A 424 -21.35 -6.68 4.25
CA GLU A 424 -20.36 -5.75 3.68
C GLU A 424 -18.94 -6.15 4.07
N GLN A 425 -18.70 -6.41 5.35
CA GLN A 425 -17.37 -6.81 5.84
C GLN A 425 -16.90 -8.12 5.20
N VAL A 426 -17.74 -9.14 5.12
CA VAL A 426 -17.41 -10.42 4.48
C VAL A 426 -17.13 -10.22 2.99
N PHE A 427 -17.99 -9.50 2.26
CA PHE A 427 -17.83 -9.28 0.83
C PHE A 427 -16.55 -8.52 0.50
N ASP A 428 -16.23 -7.47 1.27
CA ASP A 428 -15.07 -6.63 1.05
C ASP A 428 -13.75 -7.24 1.57
N SER A 429 -13.83 -8.30 2.42
CA SER A 429 -12.67 -8.99 2.97
C SER A 429 -12.00 -9.95 1.98
N GLU A 430 -10.81 -10.40 2.32
CA GLU A 430 -10.14 -11.51 1.64
C GLU A 430 -10.75 -12.89 1.96
N TYR A 431 -11.61 -12.96 2.98
CA TYR A 431 -12.17 -14.19 3.51
C TYR A 431 -13.51 -14.62 2.89
N LEU A 432 -14.02 -13.96 1.83
CA LEU A 432 -15.33 -14.30 1.27
C LEU A 432 -15.45 -15.79 0.89
N ASP A 433 -14.48 -16.30 0.10
CA ASP A 433 -14.51 -17.69 -0.37
C ASP A 433 -14.30 -18.68 0.78
N LEU A 434 -13.46 -18.30 1.75
CA LEU A 434 -13.24 -19.07 2.96
C LEU A 434 -14.51 -19.11 3.83
N PHE A 435 -15.18 -17.97 3.99
CA PHE A 435 -16.47 -17.87 4.68
C PHE A 435 -17.52 -18.76 4.03
N GLU A 436 -17.68 -18.69 2.71
CA GLU A 436 -18.61 -19.55 1.97
C GLU A 436 -18.30 -21.04 2.17
N THR A 437 -17.01 -21.40 2.16
CA THR A 437 -16.56 -22.79 2.38
C THR A 437 -16.88 -23.28 3.79
N ILE A 438 -16.56 -22.48 4.82
CA ILE A 438 -16.84 -22.86 6.21
C ILE A 438 -18.35 -22.99 6.46
N CYS A 439 -19.15 -22.07 5.89
CA CYS A 439 -20.61 -22.07 6.05
C CYS A 439 -21.34 -23.22 5.31
N GLN A 440 -20.65 -24.04 4.50
CA GLN A 440 -21.19 -25.29 3.99
C GLN A 440 -21.46 -26.28 5.14
N ASP A 441 -20.70 -26.23 6.21
CA ASP A 441 -20.94 -26.97 7.44
C ASP A 441 -21.98 -26.25 8.30
N LYS A 442 -23.22 -26.69 8.22
CA LYS A 442 -24.36 -26.10 8.95
C LYS A 442 -24.27 -26.18 10.48
N ARG A 443 -23.28 -26.88 11.03
CA ARG A 443 -23.04 -26.97 12.48
C ARG A 443 -22.43 -25.68 13.04
N VAL A 444 -21.86 -24.81 12.17
CA VAL A 444 -21.27 -23.53 12.57
C VAL A 444 -22.16 -22.39 12.11
N SER A 445 -22.50 -21.48 13.01
CA SER A 445 -23.34 -20.31 12.68
C SER A 445 -22.60 -19.33 11.74
N PRO A 446 -23.21 -18.92 10.61
CA PRO A 446 -22.60 -17.94 9.70
C PRO A 446 -22.24 -16.60 10.36
N ASN A 447 -23.07 -16.11 11.29
CA ASN A 447 -22.77 -14.90 12.05
C ASN A 447 -21.49 -15.03 12.88
N PHE A 448 -21.27 -16.20 13.49
CA PHE A 448 -20.06 -16.48 14.25
C PHE A 448 -18.83 -16.56 13.31
N VAL A 449 -18.95 -17.25 12.17
CA VAL A 449 -17.87 -17.31 11.17
C VAL A 449 -17.49 -15.91 10.69
N ALA A 450 -18.48 -15.11 10.27
CA ALA A 450 -18.27 -13.74 9.79
C ALA A 450 -17.61 -12.85 10.85
N SER A 451 -18.10 -12.89 12.10
CA SER A 451 -17.54 -12.09 13.19
C SER A 451 -16.11 -12.52 13.57
N THR A 452 -15.79 -13.80 13.46
CA THR A 452 -14.44 -14.30 13.72
C THR A 452 -13.48 -13.88 12.60
N LEU A 453 -13.83 -14.11 11.34
CA LEU A 453 -12.97 -13.77 10.20
C LEU A 453 -12.75 -12.26 10.07
N CYS A 454 -13.84 -11.47 10.09
CA CYS A 454 -13.77 -10.03 9.85
C CYS A 454 -13.58 -9.18 11.12
N GLY A 455 -13.84 -9.76 12.30
CA GLY A 455 -13.73 -9.05 13.59
C GLY A 455 -12.54 -9.52 14.40
N THR A 456 -12.50 -10.78 14.81
CA THR A 456 -11.45 -11.30 15.71
C THR A 456 -10.07 -11.21 15.08
N ILE A 457 -9.89 -11.70 13.84
CA ILE A 457 -8.60 -11.65 13.15
C ILE A 457 -8.15 -10.20 12.96
N THR A 458 -9.05 -9.32 12.49
CA THR A 458 -8.74 -7.88 12.33
C THR A 458 -8.35 -7.21 13.65
N ASN A 459 -8.96 -7.60 14.78
CA ASN A 459 -8.56 -7.07 16.08
C ASN A 459 -7.16 -7.54 16.50
N LEU A 460 -6.80 -8.79 16.20
CA LEU A 460 -5.45 -9.31 16.45
C LEU A 460 -4.41 -8.58 15.61
N GLU A 461 -4.71 -8.30 14.33
CA GLU A 461 -3.86 -7.46 13.46
C GLU A 461 -3.65 -6.04 14.03
N ARG A 462 -4.71 -5.39 14.50
CA ARG A 462 -4.65 -4.07 15.14
C ARG A 462 -3.79 -4.07 16.42
N ARG A 463 -3.69 -5.21 17.10
CA ARG A 463 -2.80 -5.43 18.24
C ARG A 463 -1.35 -5.71 17.80
N GLY A 464 -1.04 -5.66 16.51
CA GLY A 464 0.30 -5.81 15.95
C GLY A 464 0.72 -7.25 15.66
N MET A 465 -0.23 -8.18 15.57
CA MET A 465 0.05 -9.57 15.23
C MET A 465 0.08 -9.79 13.73
N ASP A 466 0.88 -10.74 13.27
CA ASP A 466 1.09 -11.01 11.85
C ASP A 466 0.08 -12.04 11.32
N SER A 467 -0.94 -11.56 10.60
CA SER A 467 -1.96 -12.42 9.99
C SER A 467 -1.42 -13.31 8.85
N SER A 468 -0.27 -12.98 8.27
CA SER A 468 0.33 -13.80 7.20
C SER A 468 0.77 -15.19 7.69
N LEU A 469 0.94 -15.36 9.00
CA LEU A 469 1.27 -16.63 9.63
C LEU A 469 0.05 -17.55 9.78
N LEU A 470 -1.18 -17.01 9.72
CA LEU A 470 -2.43 -17.75 9.84
C LEU A 470 -2.97 -18.12 8.45
N LYS A 471 -2.65 -19.29 7.97
CA LYS A 471 -3.05 -19.75 6.63
C LYS A 471 -4.54 -20.11 6.57
N HIS A 472 -5.15 -20.03 5.38
CA HIS A 472 -6.55 -20.43 5.17
C HIS A 472 -6.82 -21.87 5.60
N VAL A 473 -5.86 -22.78 5.40
CA VAL A 473 -5.98 -24.19 5.84
C VAL A 473 -6.06 -24.31 7.37
N ASP A 474 -5.33 -23.48 8.10
CA ASP A 474 -5.38 -23.44 9.56
C ASP A 474 -6.73 -22.96 10.05
N ILE A 475 -7.29 -21.92 9.42
CA ILE A 475 -8.62 -21.39 9.74
C ILE A 475 -9.68 -22.46 9.49
N LEU A 476 -9.65 -23.15 8.34
CA LEU A 476 -10.57 -24.25 8.02
C LEU A 476 -10.49 -25.36 9.07
N GLN A 477 -9.28 -25.76 9.46
CA GLN A 477 -9.06 -26.78 10.50
C GLN A 477 -9.65 -26.35 11.85
N ALA A 478 -9.44 -25.10 12.25
CA ALA A 478 -9.95 -24.58 13.51
C ALA A 478 -11.49 -24.59 13.55
N PHE A 479 -12.14 -24.14 12.47
CA PHE A 479 -13.61 -24.18 12.39
C PHE A 479 -14.16 -25.61 12.29
N SER A 480 -13.46 -26.55 11.65
CA SER A 480 -13.83 -27.97 11.66
C SER A 480 -13.80 -28.54 13.08
N LEU A 481 -12.78 -28.22 13.88
CA LEU A 481 -12.69 -28.65 15.28
C LEU A 481 -13.81 -28.05 16.15
N VAL A 482 -14.23 -26.81 15.88
CA VAL A 482 -15.41 -26.21 16.52
C VAL A 482 -16.69 -26.95 16.12
N ALA A 483 -16.88 -27.24 14.84
CA ALA A 483 -18.02 -27.98 14.32
C ALA A 483 -18.15 -29.40 14.93
N GLU A 484 -17.00 -30.03 15.19
CA GLU A 484 -16.89 -31.34 15.85
C GLU A 484 -16.95 -31.25 17.38
N THR A 485 -17.14 -30.06 17.94
CA THR A 485 -17.17 -29.80 19.40
C THR A 485 -15.89 -30.20 20.15
N LYS A 486 -14.77 -30.35 19.42
CA LYS A 486 -13.45 -30.66 19.99
C LYS A 486 -12.79 -29.45 20.65
N ILE A 487 -13.16 -28.26 20.27
CA ILE A 487 -12.77 -27.00 20.89
C ILE A 487 -13.98 -26.07 21.05
N ALA A 488 -13.95 -25.19 22.03
CA ALA A 488 -14.99 -24.20 22.23
C ALA A 488 -14.82 -23.03 21.22
N LYS A 489 -15.93 -22.36 20.85
CA LYS A 489 -15.90 -21.19 19.96
C LYS A 489 -15.00 -20.09 20.49
N GLU A 490 -15.01 -19.88 21.79
CA GLU A 490 -14.26 -18.86 22.51
C GLU A 490 -12.74 -19.09 22.48
N SER A 491 -12.30 -20.31 22.16
CA SER A 491 -10.87 -20.65 22.05
C SER A 491 -10.22 -20.13 20.78
N LEU A 492 -10.99 -19.83 19.72
CA LEU A 492 -10.45 -19.42 18.42
C LEU A 492 -9.59 -18.18 18.52
N GLU A 493 -9.96 -17.18 19.33
CA GLU A 493 -9.15 -15.98 19.51
C GLU A 493 -7.76 -16.33 20.06
N MET A 494 -7.68 -17.16 21.09
CA MET A 494 -6.41 -17.57 21.70
C MET A 494 -5.56 -18.44 20.77
N ILE A 495 -6.20 -19.31 20.00
CA ILE A 495 -5.53 -20.17 19.00
C ILE A 495 -4.91 -19.30 17.91
N PHE A 496 -5.68 -18.38 17.33
CA PHE A 496 -5.20 -17.48 16.29
C PHE A 496 -4.13 -16.53 16.82
N GLU A 497 -4.30 -15.97 18.02
CA GLU A 497 -3.30 -15.17 18.70
C GLU A 497 -1.97 -15.92 18.85
N SER A 498 -2.02 -17.19 19.23
CA SER A 498 -0.82 -18.01 19.41
C SER A 498 -0.06 -18.23 18.11
N ILE A 499 -0.76 -18.44 16.99
CA ILE A 499 -0.14 -18.60 15.66
C ILE A 499 0.39 -17.27 15.15
N MET A 500 -0.43 -16.22 15.13
CA MET A 500 -0.10 -14.88 14.62
C MET A 500 1.02 -14.21 15.42
N SER A 501 1.27 -14.63 16.66
CA SER A 501 2.40 -14.19 17.51
C SER A 501 3.60 -15.14 17.46
N SER A 502 3.63 -16.11 16.54
CA SER A 502 4.69 -17.14 16.39
C SER A 502 4.95 -18.00 17.63
N LYS A 503 4.01 -18.08 18.58
CA LYS A 503 4.12 -18.95 19.75
C LYS A 503 3.84 -20.41 19.42
N SER A 504 2.99 -20.65 18.41
CA SER A 504 2.66 -21.98 17.90
C SER A 504 2.76 -22.02 16.38
N LYS A 505 3.11 -23.17 15.81
CA LYS A 505 3.24 -23.36 14.36
C LYS A 505 1.98 -23.91 13.72
N THR A 506 1.17 -24.64 14.48
CA THR A 506 -0.04 -25.31 13.99
C THR A 506 -1.21 -25.09 14.95
N ILE A 507 -2.43 -25.31 14.46
CA ILE A 507 -3.65 -25.27 15.28
C ILE A 507 -3.55 -26.26 16.46
N LEU A 508 -3.07 -27.47 16.20
CA LEU A 508 -2.95 -28.50 17.24
C LEU A 508 -1.92 -28.13 18.32
N ASP A 509 -0.81 -27.50 17.92
CA ASP A 509 0.19 -26.99 18.87
C ASP A 509 -0.41 -25.86 19.74
N ALA A 510 -1.18 -24.96 19.11
CA ALA A 510 -1.85 -23.87 19.81
C ALA A 510 -2.89 -24.37 20.83
N ILE A 511 -3.65 -25.42 20.49
CA ILE A 511 -4.60 -26.06 21.39
C ILE A 511 -3.87 -26.65 22.60
N LYS A 512 -2.81 -27.44 22.37
CA LYS A 512 -2.03 -28.09 23.45
C LYS A 512 -1.34 -27.06 24.35
N SER A 513 -0.67 -26.08 23.75
CA SER A 513 0.10 -25.08 24.52
C SER A 513 -0.78 -24.18 25.40
N ASN A 514 -2.02 -23.94 24.99
CA ASN A 514 -2.99 -23.16 25.75
C ASN A 514 -3.97 -24.02 26.59
N ALA A 515 -3.78 -25.34 26.59
CA ALA A 515 -4.66 -26.31 27.28
C ALA A 515 -6.16 -26.10 26.97
N LEU A 516 -6.48 -26.00 25.66
CA LEU A 516 -7.82 -25.69 25.15
C LEU A 516 -8.62 -26.93 24.72
N ASP A 517 -8.16 -28.11 25.05
CA ASP A 517 -8.94 -29.33 24.86
C ASP A 517 -10.26 -29.22 25.62
N THR A 518 -11.36 -29.64 25.00
CA THR A 518 -12.67 -29.64 25.66
C THR A 518 -12.65 -30.56 26.87
N ILE A 519 -13.24 -30.08 27.97
CA ILE A 519 -13.40 -30.85 29.21
C ILE A 519 -14.55 -31.81 29.03
N GLU A 520 -14.40 -33.06 29.50
CA GLU A 520 -15.48 -34.03 29.52
C GLU A 520 -16.64 -33.57 30.44
N ASP A 521 -17.87 -33.94 30.09
CA ASP A 521 -19.06 -33.50 30.82
C ASP A 521 -19.04 -33.92 32.30
N ILE A 522 -18.37 -35.01 32.63
CA ILE A 522 -18.23 -35.48 34.03
C ILE A 522 -17.34 -34.51 34.81
N GLU A 523 -16.18 -34.16 34.26
CA GLU A 523 -15.23 -33.22 34.88
C GLU A 523 -15.81 -31.82 34.97
N LEU A 524 -16.50 -31.35 33.92
CA LEU A 524 -17.20 -30.07 33.91
C LEU A 524 -18.24 -29.99 35.03
N ASN A 525 -19.04 -31.04 35.19
CA ASN A 525 -20.04 -31.09 36.25
C ASN A 525 -19.41 -31.07 37.66
N GLN A 526 -18.28 -31.73 37.86
CA GLN A 526 -17.56 -31.71 39.14
C GLN A 526 -17.05 -30.29 39.46
N ILE A 527 -16.41 -29.60 38.47
CA ILE A 527 -15.93 -28.23 38.65
C ILE A 527 -17.07 -27.28 39.00
N LEU A 528 -18.23 -27.41 38.30
CA LEU A 528 -19.37 -26.55 38.58
C LEU A 528 -20.02 -26.86 39.93
N ASP A 529 -20.05 -28.14 40.39
CA ASP A 529 -20.53 -28.49 41.71
C ASP A 529 -19.66 -27.94 42.84
N GLU A 530 -18.34 -27.97 42.66
CA GLU A 530 -17.39 -27.35 43.61
C GLU A 530 -17.54 -25.82 43.62
N LEU A 531 -17.70 -25.18 42.47
CA LEU A 531 -17.90 -23.73 42.33
C LEU A 531 -19.19 -23.29 43.06
N VAL A 532 -20.30 -23.98 42.82
CA VAL A 532 -21.60 -23.72 43.46
C VAL A 532 -21.52 -23.97 44.97
N LYS A 533 -20.88 -25.05 45.39
CA LYS A 533 -20.68 -25.39 46.81
C LYS A 533 -19.83 -24.36 47.56
N SER A 534 -18.77 -23.90 46.95
CA SER A 534 -17.86 -22.89 47.54
C SER A 534 -18.49 -21.49 47.62
N ASN A 535 -19.55 -21.21 46.89
CA ASN A 535 -20.22 -19.91 46.82
C ASN A 535 -21.69 -19.96 47.26
N LEU A 536 -22.08 -20.94 48.11
CA LEU A 536 -23.45 -21.10 48.62
C LEU A 536 -23.97 -19.84 49.33
N GLY A 537 -23.13 -19.12 50.08
CA GLY A 537 -23.50 -17.86 50.72
C GLY A 537 -23.99 -16.80 49.75
N ILE A 538 -23.31 -16.62 48.62
CA ILE A 538 -23.69 -15.66 47.58
C ILE A 538 -25.00 -16.09 46.90
N ILE A 539 -25.19 -17.40 46.72
CA ILE A 539 -26.42 -17.94 46.12
C ILE A 539 -27.61 -17.75 47.07
N GLN A 540 -27.44 -17.97 48.36
CA GLN A 540 -28.49 -17.76 49.37
C GLN A 540 -28.87 -16.29 49.54
N GLU A 541 -27.90 -15.35 49.47
CA GLU A 541 -28.18 -13.92 49.59
C GLU A 541 -28.82 -13.33 48.31
N GLN A 542 -28.32 -13.72 47.11
CA GLN A 542 -28.65 -13.06 45.87
C GLN A 542 -29.57 -13.85 44.94
N GLY A 543 -29.84 -15.10 45.27
CA GLY A 543 -30.67 -15.99 44.46
C GLY A 543 -30.12 -16.10 43.03
N MET A 544 -30.97 -15.96 42.03
CA MET A 544 -30.60 -16.00 40.62
C MET A 544 -29.67 -14.83 40.17
N ARG A 545 -29.58 -13.75 40.95
CA ARG A 545 -28.64 -12.66 40.65
C ARG A 545 -27.17 -13.06 40.84
N SER A 546 -26.91 -14.16 41.56
CA SER A 546 -25.58 -14.75 41.72
C SER A 546 -25.00 -15.31 40.42
N MET A 547 -25.85 -15.52 39.41
CA MET A 547 -25.47 -16.07 38.10
C MET A 547 -24.29 -15.29 37.44
N GLY A 548 -24.35 -13.96 37.41
CA GLY A 548 -23.30 -13.12 36.80
C GLY A 548 -21.93 -13.28 37.48
N PRO A 549 -21.83 -13.07 38.81
CA PRO A 549 -20.60 -13.31 39.56
C PRO A 549 -20.05 -14.74 39.41
N LEU A 550 -20.92 -15.76 39.51
CA LEU A 550 -20.48 -17.15 39.38
C LEU A 550 -20.04 -17.50 37.95
N MET A 551 -20.72 -16.98 36.94
CA MET A 551 -20.26 -17.09 35.55
C MET A 551 -18.87 -16.47 35.35
N GLY A 552 -18.62 -15.31 35.94
CA GLY A 552 -17.31 -14.68 35.92
C GLY A 552 -16.20 -15.53 36.56
N LEU A 553 -16.51 -16.21 37.65
CA LEU A 553 -15.60 -17.15 38.31
C LEU A 553 -15.37 -18.42 37.47
N ALA A 554 -16.44 -18.99 36.92
CA ALA A 554 -16.37 -20.17 36.05
C ALA A 554 -15.50 -19.85 34.80
N MET A 555 -15.68 -18.68 34.20
CA MET A 555 -14.92 -18.27 33.00
C MET A 555 -13.45 -18.06 33.28
N LYS A 556 -13.00 -17.82 34.50
CA LYS A 556 -11.54 -17.73 34.80
C LYS A 556 -10.83 -19.08 34.58
N THR A 557 -11.52 -20.20 34.80
CA THR A 557 -10.95 -21.56 34.73
C THR A 557 -11.35 -22.31 33.46
N LEU A 558 -12.55 -22.02 32.95
CA LEU A 558 -13.17 -22.76 31.85
C LEU A 558 -13.22 -22.01 30.51
N ARG A 559 -12.67 -20.79 30.44
CA ARG A 559 -12.65 -20.01 29.22
C ARG A 559 -11.88 -20.75 28.11
N GLY A 560 -12.54 -20.95 26.97
CA GLY A 560 -11.97 -21.67 25.84
C GLY A 560 -12.02 -23.20 25.93
N LYS A 561 -12.48 -23.75 27.04
CA LYS A 561 -12.61 -25.21 27.26
C LYS A 561 -14.04 -25.72 27.16
N VAL A 562 -15.02 -24.84 27.27
CA VAL A 562 -16.46 -25.14 27.24
C VAL A 562 -17.19 -24.05 26.48
N ASP A 563 -18.21 -24.44 25.71
CA ASP A 563 -19.12 -23.49 25.06
C ASP A 563 -19.86 -22.67 26.12
N GLY A 564 -19.86 -21.33 25.98
CA GLY A 564 -20.44 -20.42 26.97
C GLY A 564 -21.92 -20.56 27.17
N GLN A 565 -22.70 -21.00 26.16
CA GLN A 565 -24.13 -21.26 26.29
C GLN A 565 -24.38 -22.53 27.12
N LYS A 566 -23.62 -23.60 26.85
CA LYS A 566 -23.67 -24.84 27.62
C LYS A 566 -23.29 -24.60 29.08
N LEU A 567 -22.23 -23.83 29.30
CA LEU A 567 -21.78 -23.44 30.65
C LEU A 567 -22.86 -22.67 31.40
N ASN A 568 -23.48 -21.69 30.72
CA ASN A 568 -24.57 -20.88 31.27
C ASN A 568 -25.75 -21.75 31.70
N GLN A 569 -26.24 -22.64 30.82
CA GLN A 569 -27.37 -23.53 31.11
C GLN A 569 -27.07 -24.48 32.29
N LEU A 570 -25.88 -25.08 32.33
CA LEU A 570 -25.50 -25.98 33.41
C LEU A 570 -25.38 -25.25 34.74
N LEU A 571 -24.78 -24.06 34.75
CA LEU A 571 -24.63 -23.26 35.95
C LEU A 571 -25.98 -22.75 36.45
N GLU A 572 -26.88 -22.30 35.57
CA GLU A 572 -28.24 -21.88 35.89
C GLU A 572 -29.03 -23.02 36.56
N ASN A 573 -29.01 -24.20 35.97
CA ASN A 573 -29.70 -25.38 36.53
C ASN A 573 -29.16 -25.73 37.93
N LYS A 574 -27.86 -25.69 38.13
CA LYS A 574 -27.24 -25.99 39.43
C LYS A 574 -27.59 -24.94 40.50
N ILE A 575 -27.65 -23.67 40.14
CA ILE A 575 -28.06 -22.58 41.05
C ILE A 575 -29.55 -22.74 41.41
N ARG A 576 -30.44 -23.02 40.46
CA ARG A 576 -31.87 -23.23 40.70
C ARG A 576 -32.09 -24.36 41.70
N ILE A 577 -31.44 -25.50 41.52
CA ILE A 577 -31.54 -26.66 42.46
C ILE A 577 -31.11 -26.28 43.88
N LYS A 578 -30.22 -25.28 44.04
CA LYS A 578 -29.76 -24.85 45.37
C LYS A 578 -30.64 -23.77 46.00
N ILE A 579 -31.40 -23.01 45.21
CA ILE A 579 -32.39 -22.04 45.69
C ILE A 579 -33.69 -22.73 46.13
N GLU A 580 -34.05 -23.81 45.44
CA GLU A 580 -35.27 -24.58 45.73
C GLU A 580 -35.12 -25.58 46.92
N LYS A 581 -33.92 -25.81 47.40
CA LYS A 581 -33.60 -26.59 48.60
C LYS A 581 -33.27 -25.67 49.78
#